data_ff4bae4a8e5c6fc9f8b336ffc27a39fd
#
_entry.id   ff4bae4a8e5c6fc9f8b336ffc27a39fd
#
_cell.length_a   1.000
_cell.length_b   1.000
_cell.length_c   1.000
_cell.angle_alpha   90.00
_cell.angle_beta   90.00
_cell.angle_gamma   90.00
#
_symmetry.space_group_name_H-M   'P 1'
#
loop_
_entity.id
_entity.type
_entity.pdbx_description
1 polymer ?
#
loop_
_entity_poly.entity_id
_entity_poly.type
_entity_poly.pdbx_seq_one_letter_code
_entity_poly.pdbx_strand_id
1 'polypeptide(L)'
;DYYKAIFTCDKSLADKHERIHLIQSGSNLPWVTSATHLYEKTKNVSIVASQKKVFPGQLLRHDFVDKHKDSKLDVFGSITGTRLGSDLFDKLEGYKDYRFTIVIENCQYDNYFTEKITDAFATGTIPVYWGTSTVSEYFNIDGIIELTDDFDLNTLTPELYKEKFEAVQDNFERVISLKMADDELYENIQTYC
;
A
#
# COMPACT_ATOMS: atom_id res chain seq x y z
N ASP A 1 28.08 -24.15 -7.58
CA ASP A 1 26.71 -24.41 -7.11
C ASP A 1 26.65 -24.30 -5.60
N TYR A 2 26.58 -23.05 -5.08
CA TYR A 2 26.55 -22.81 -3.63
C TYR A 2 25.10 -22.81 -3.08
N TYR A 3 24.09 -22.54 -3.93
CA TYR A 3 22.70 -22.41 -3.54
C TYR A 3 21.81 -23.38 -4.28
N LYS A 4 20.86 -24.00 -3.58
CA LYS A 4 19.83 -24.86 -4.17
C LYS A 4 18.73 -24.02 -4.84
N ALA A 5 18.32 -22.93 -4.20
CA ALA A 5 17.36 -21.96 -4.70
C ALA A 5 17.75 -20.53 -4.30
N ILE A 6 17.30 -19.57 -5.06
CA ILE A 6 17.40 -18.12 -4.79
C ILE A 6 15.99 -17.55 -4.93
N PHE A 7 15.55 -16.75 -3.97
CA PHE A 7 14.24 -16.08 -4.00
C PHE A 7 14.43 -14.58 -4.19
N THR A 8 13.68 -13.98 -5.09
CA THR A 8 13.79 -12.57 -5.46
C THR A 8 12.45 -11.98 -5.86
N CYS A 9 12.25 -10.69 -5.60
CA CYS A 9 11.12 -9.94 -6.14
C CYS A 9 11.42 -9.35 -7.54
N ASP A 10 12.67 -9.38 -7.97
CA ASP A 10 13.08 -8.90 -9.30
C ASP A 10 12.80 -9.96 -10.36
N LYS A 11 11.76 -9.72 -11.18
CA LYS A 11 11.35 -10.60 -12.27
C LYS A 11 12.47 -10.79 -13.29
N SER A 12 13.23 -9.74 -13.59
CA SER A 12 14.32 -9.81 -14.56
C SER A 12 15.46 -10.73 -14.10
N LEU A 13 15.60 -10.89 -12.78
CA LEU A 13 16.56 -11.82 -12.20
C LEU A 13 15.97 -13.24 -12.14
N ALA A 14 14.69 -13.39 -11.80
CA ALA A 14 14.02 -14.68 -11.77
C ALA A 14 14.05 -15.39 -13.12
N ASP A 15 13.91 -14.64 -14.23
CA ASP A 15 13.92 -15.18 -15.60
C ASP A 15 15.31 -15.67 -16.08
N LYS A 16 16.38 -15.43 -15.31
CA LYS A 16 17.75 -15.78 -15.72
C LYS A 16 18.15 -17.25 -15.47
N HIS A 17 17.52 -17.92 -14.53
CA HIS A 17 17.89 -19.28 -14.17
C HIS A 17 16.77 -20.01 -13.44
N GLU A 18 16.55 -21.30 -13.73
CA GLU A 18 15.51 -22.15 -13.14
C GLU A 18 15.52 -22.26 -11.59
N ARG A 19 16.65 -21.97 -10.95
CA ARG A 19 16.79 -21.95 -9.49
C ARG A 19 16.45 -20.60 -8.86
N ILE A 20 16.13 -19.61 -9.68
CA ILE A 20 15.74 -18.29 -9.16
C ILE A 20 14.23 -18.20 -9.24
N HIS A 21 13.60 -18.04 -8.09
CA HIS A 21 12.15 -18.06 -7.94
C HIS A 21 11.64 -16.67 -7.58
N LEU A 22 10.61 -16.24 -8.31
CA LEU A 22 9.96 -14.97 -8.02
C LEU A 22 9.11 -15.11 -6.76
N ILE A 23 9.26 -14.17 -5.84
CA ILE A 23 8.42 -14.04 -4.64
C ILE A 23 7.98 -12.59 -4.49
N GLN A 24 6.92 -12.38 -3.73
CA GLN A 24 6.54 -11.06 -3.27
C GLN A 24 7.55 -10.52 -2.26
N SER A 25 7.86 -9.23 -2.32
CA SER A 25 8.72 -8.56 -1.35
C SER A 25 7.92 -7.70 -0.38
N GLY A 26 8.40 -7.64 0.86
CA GLY A 26 7.88 -6.74 1.87
C GLY A 26 6.83 -7.35 2.81
N SER A 27 6.32 -6.53 3.71
CA SER A 27 5.22 -6.86 4.61
C SER A 27 3.90 -6.61 3.88
N ASN A 28 3.31 -7.68 3.35
CA ASN A 28 2.12 -7.60 2.49
C ASN A 28 0.79 -7.56 3.26
N LEU A 29 0.78 -8.00 4.53
CA LEU A 29 -0.44 -8.01 5.32
C LEU A 29 -0.75 -6.63 5.91
N PRO A 30 -2.05 -6.31 6.08
CA PRO A 30 -2.44 -5.08 6.77
C PRO A 30 -1.91 -5.05 8.21
N TRP A 31 -1.49 -3.88 8.66
CA TRP A 31 -1.18 -3.66 10.08
C TRP A 31 -2.43 -3.34 10.92
N VAL A 32 -3.54 -2.99 10.26
CA VAL A 32 -4.86 -2.77 10.88
C VAL A 32 -5.65 -4.08 11.06
N THR A 33 -4.96 -5.22 11.26
CA THR A 33 -5.52 -6.58 11.24
C THR A 33 -6.74 -6.79 12.17
N SER A 34 -6.72 -6.21 13.37
CA SER A 34 -7.83 -6.31 14.33
C SER A 34 -9.03 -5.43 13.97
N ALA A 35 -8.88 -4.57 12.96
CA ALA A 35 -9.86 -3.57 12.56
C ALA A 35 -10.23 -3.68 11.08
N THR A 36 -10.00 -4.84 10.46
CA THR A 36 -10.36 -5.12 9.05
C THR A 36 -11.88 -5.08 8.90
N HIS A 37 -12.37 -4.05 8.19
CA HIS A 37 -13.80 -3.82 7.99
C HIS A 37 -14.04 -2.80 6.87
N LEU A 38 -15.13 -2.97 6.12
CA LEU A 38 -15.60 -1.94 5.18
C LEU A 38 -16.32 -0.83 5.97
N TYR A 39 -15.54 0.18 6.37
CA TYR A 39 -16.04 1.30 7.16
C TYR A 39 -16.88 2.28 6.33
N GLU A 40 -17.89 2.90 6.97
CA GLU A 40 -18.60 4.03 6.40
C GLU A 40 -17.65 5.24 6.24
N LYS A 41 -17.65 5.86 5.03
CA LYS A 41 -16.72 6.94 4.67
C LYS A 41 -17.37 8.31 4.83
N THR A 42 -16.90 9.08 5.81
CA THR A 42 -17.40 10.42 6.13
C THR A 42 -16.47 11.53 5.68
N LYS A 43 -15.17 11.23 5.52
CA LYS A 43 -14.11 12.16 5.10
C LYS A 43 -13.61 11.83 3.71
N ASN A 44 -12.83 12.74 3.12
CA ASN A 44 -12.44 12.59 1.73
C ASN A 44 -11.06 11.95 1.53
N VAL A 45 -9.97 12.62 1.89
CA VAL A 45 -8.62 12.15 1.59
C VAL A 45 -7.66 12.33 2.75
N SER A 46 -6.83 11.30 2.97
CA SER A 46 -5.78 11.28 3.99
C SER A 46 -4.42 10.88 3.41
N ILE A 47 -3.38 11.09 4.19
CA ILE A 47 -2.06 10.48 4.02
C ILE A 47 -1.49 10.09 5.38
N VAL A 48 -0.87 8.90 5.46
CA VAL A 48 -0.08 8.48 6.63
C VAL A 48 1.39 8.49 6.26
N ALA A 49 2.16 9.40 6.84
CA ALA A 49 3.56 9.60 6.50
C ALA A 49 4.47 9.66 7.72
N SER A 50 5.71 9.18 7.56
CA SER A 50 6.74 9.26 8.58
C SER A 50 7.71 10.41 8.31
N GLN A 51 8.49 10.81 9.35
CA GLN A 51 9.57 11.79 9.23
C GLN A 51 10.79 11.29 8.43
N LYS A 52 10.84 10.00 8.08
CA LYS A 52 12.00 9.41 7.38
C LYS A 52 12.17 10.02 5.99
N LYS A 53 13.44 10.23 5.58
CA LYS A 53 13.84 10.81 4.28
C LYS A 53 15.02 10.05 3.67
N VAL A 54 14.95 8.71 3.66
CA VAL A 54 16.04 7.84 3.18
C VAL A 54 15.80 7.36 1.75
N PHE A 55 14.56 6.99 1.44
CA PHE A 55 14.17 6.41 0.16
C PHE A 55 13.40 7.42 -0.71
N PRO A 56 13.41 7.24 -2.06
CA PRO A 56 12.72 8.16 -2.98
C PRO A 56 11.24 8.41 -2.61
N GLY A 57 10.50 7.36 -2.29
CA GLY A 57 9.10 7.50 -1.91
C GLY A 57 8.90 8.21 -0.57
N GLN A 58 9.87 8.16 0.33
CA GLN A 58 9.81 8.95 1.57
C GLN A 58 9.96 10.43 1.29
N LEU A 59 10.88 10.81 0.39
CA LEU A 59 11.04 12.19 -0.06
C LEU A 59 9.77 12.68 -0.76
N LEU A 60 9.23 11.87 -1.68
CA LEU A 60 7.99 12.19 -2.39
C LEU A 60 6.81 12.44 -1.44
N ARG A 61 6.69 11.67 -0.32
CA ARG A 61 5.64 11.94 0.69
C ARG A 61 5.79 13.33 1.32
N HIS A 62 7.01 13.75 1.63
CA HIS A 62 7.26 15.08 2.18
C HIS A 62 6.90 16.17 1.18
N ASP A 63 7.37 16.04 -0.07
CA ASP A 63 7.09 16.98 -1.14
C ASP A 63 5.58 17.08 -1.43
N PHE A 64 4.88 15.92 -1.41
CA PHE A 64 3.43 15.88 -1.58
C PHE A 64 2.69 16.58 -0.44
N VAL A 65 3.06 16.35 0.82
CA VAL A 65 2.46 17.03 1.97
C VAL A 65 2.73 18.53 1.92
N ASP A 66 3.95 18.94 1.62
CA ASP A 66 4.32 20.36 1.51
C ASP A 66 3.57 21.07 0.39
N LYS A 67 3.42 20.42 -0.79
CA LYS A 67 2.65 20.92 -1.92
C LYS A 67 1.17 21.14 -1.58
N HIS A 68 0.61 20.29 -0.71
CA HIS A 68 -0.82 20.27 -0.40
C HIS A 68 -1.16 20.76 1.02
N LYS A 69 -0.25 21.47 1.69
CA LYS A 69 -0.43 21.96 3.07
C LYS A 69 -1.66 22.87 3.26
N ASP A 70 -2.07 23.59 2.22
CA ASP A 70 -3.23 24.50 2.25
C ASP A 70 -4.49 23.86 1.61
N SER A 71 -4.46 22.55 1.35
CA SER A 71 -5.57 21.79 0.77
C SER A 71 -6.42 21.09 1.85
N LYS A 72 -7.39 20.29 1.40
CA LYS A 72 -8.23 19.44 2.27
C LYS A 72 -7.62 18.06 2.54
N LEU A 73 -6.30 17.92 2.49
CA LEU A 73 -5.58 16.69 2.81
C LEU A 73 -5.38 16.59 4.32
N ASP A 74 -5.94 15.53 4.94
CA ASP A 74 -5.67 15.23 6.35
C ASP A 74 -4.36 14.42 6.47
N VAL A 75 -3.40 14.92 7.23
CA VAL A 75 -2.06 14.34 7.35
C VAL A 75 -1.87 13.68 8.71
N PHE A 76 -1.42 12.42 8.71
CA PHE A 76 -1.20 11.60 9.89
C PHE A 76 0.24 11.06 9.96
N GLY A 77 0.63 10.62 11.15
CA GLY A 77 1.90 9.95 11.41
C GLY A 77 3.00 10.90 11.84
N SER A 78 4.23 10.38 11.95
CA SER A 78 5.34 11.12 12.58
C SER A 78 5.81 12.35 11.79
N ILE A 79 5.36 12.54 10.56
CA ILE A 79 5.59 13.78 9.79
C ILE A 79 4.98 15.01 10.48
N THR A 80 3.87 14.82 11.21
CA THR A 80 3.21 15.86 12.00
C THR A 80 3.75 15.98 13.43
N GLY A 81 4.78 15.21 13.79
CA GLY A 81 5.31 15.09 15.14
C GLY A 81 4.62 14.01 15.99
N THR A 82 3.57 13.34 15.47
CA THR A 82 2.84 12.28 16.18
C THR A 82 3.40 10.92 15.81
N ARG A 83 3.74 10.07 16.81
CA ARG A 83 4.31 8.74 16.57
C ARG A 83 3.22 7.68 16.40
N LEU A 84 3.41 6.79 15.41
CA LEU A 84 2.66 5.54 15.29
C LEU A 84 2.93 4.63 16.51
N GLY A 85 1.88 3.99 17.04
CA GLY A 85 2.00 2.98 18.09
C GLY A 85 2.29 3.53 19.49
N SER A 86 2.25 4.84 19.68
CA SER A 86 2.08 5.46 21.00
C SER A 86 0.60 5.70 21.26
N ASP A 87 0.21 5.95 22.49
CA ASP A 87 -1.18 6.27 22.91
C ASP A 87 -1.77 7.52 22.18
N LEU A 88 -1.05 8.08 21.24
CA LEU A 88 -1.35 9.34 20.55
C LEU A 88 -1.83 9.16 19.10
N PHE A 89 -1.64 8.00 18.46
CA PHE A 89 -2.07 7.76 17.09
C PHE A 89 -2.28 6.27 16.79
N ASP A 90 -3.52 5.91 16.50
CA ASP A 90 -3.86 4.62 15.89
C ASP A 90 -3.81 4.77 14.37
N LYS A 91 -3.06 3.90 13.69
CA LYS A 91 -2.94 3.89 12.22
C LYS A 91 -4.30 3.84 11.53
N LEU A 92 -5.27 3.17 12.14
CA LEU A 92 -6.65 3.07 11.68
C LEU A 92 -7.32 4.46 11.48
N GLU A 93 -6.97 5.45 12.30
CA GLU A 93 -7.54 6.81 12.19
C GLU A 93 -7.24 7.48 10.85
N GLY A 94 -6.12 7.11 10.22
CA GLY A 94 -5.75 7.61 8.91
C GLY A 94 -6.51 6.96 7.75
N TYR A 95 -7.32 5.92 7.99
CA TYR A 95 -7.97 5.14 6.95
C TYR A 95 -9.49 5.01 7.12
N LYS A 96 -9.98 4.66 8.32
CA LYS A 96 -11.35 4.19 8.54
C LYS A 96 -12.44 5.13 8.01
N ASP A 97 -12.25 6.44 8.18
CA ASP A 97 -13.26 7.44 7.83
C ASP A 97 -13.09 7.98 6.39
N TYR A 98 -11.97 7.67 5.72
CA TYR A 98 -11.56 8.29 4.47
C TYR A 98 -11.96 7.47 3.24
N ARG A 99 -12.50 8.13 2.21
CA ARG A 99 -12.79 7.55 0.90
C ARG A 99 -11.51 7.18 0.16
N PHE A 100 -10.51 8.07 0.26
CA PHE A 100 -9.23 7.96 -0.43
C PHE A 100 -8.07 8.12 0.55
N THR A 101 -6.94 7.50 0.23
CA THR A 101 -5.69 7.75 0.96
C THR A 101 -4.52 7.79 -0.01
N ILE A 102 -3.59 8.72 0.20
CA ILE A 102 -2.37 8.79 -0.61
C ILE A 102 -1.41 7.71 -0.11
N VAL A 103 -1.11 6.75 -0.97
CA VAL A 103 -0.23 5.63 -0.68
C VAL A 103 1.01 5.71 -1.56
N ILE A 104 2.13 6.04 -0.94
CA ILE A 104 3.43 6.11 -1.60
C ILE A 104 4.35 5.08 -0.96
N GLU A 105 4.79 4.08 -1.73
CA GLU A 105 5.75 3.09 -1.25
C GLU A 105 7.15 3.72 -1.08
N ASN A 106 8.10 2.98 -0.51
CA ASN A 106 9.46 3.51 -0.34
C ASN A 106 10.21 3.57 -1.68
N CYS A 107 9.88 2.69 -2.60
CA CYS A 107 10.47 2.55 -3.94
C CYS A 107 9.47 1.88 -4.89
N GLN A 108 9.82 1.85 -6.19
CA GLN A 108 9.03 1.22 -7.25
C GLN A 108 9.78 0.00 -7.80
N TYR A 109 9.96 -1.04 -6.97
CA TYR A 109 10.48 -2.32 -7.45
C TYR A 109 9.33 -3.26 -7.80
N ASP A 110 9.55 -4.16 -8.75
CA ASP A 110 8.58 -5.20 -9.10
C ASP A 110 8.20 -6.02 -7.86
N ASN A 111 6.92 -6.37 -7.75
CA ASN A 111 6.36 -7.15 -6.64
C ASN A 111 6.61 -6.57 -5.24
N TYR A 112 6.95 -5.28 -5.17
CA TYR A 112 7.13 -4.58 -3.90
C TYR A 112 5.91 -3.72 -3.58
N PHE A 113 5.01 -4.24 -2.79
CA PHE A 113 3.98 -3.50 -2.09
C PHE A 113 3.97 -3.90 -0.61
N THR A 114 3.45 -3.06 0.24
CA THR A 114 3.52 -3.25 1.68
C THR A 114 2.17 -3.00 2.35
N GLU A 115 2.18 -3.08 3.68
CA GLU A 115 1.03 -2.75 4.52
C GLU A 115 0.33 -1.42 4.17
N LYS A 116 0.96 -0.51 3.46
CA LYS A 116 0.38 0.80 3.14
C LYS A 116 -0.83 0.68 2.22
N ILE A 117 -0.70 -0.12 1.16
CA ILE A 117 -1.83 -0.34 0.24
C ILE A 117 -2.84 -1.32 0.83
N THR A 118 -2.38 -2.35 1.53
CA THR A 118 -3.27 -3.35 2.13
C THR A 118 -4.07 -2.82 3.32
N ASP A 119 -3.53 -1.86 4.10
CA ASP A 119 -4.31 -1.13 5.11
C ASP A 119 -5.46 -0.32 4.49
N ALA A 120 -5.22 0.30 3.33
CA ALA A 120 -6.26 1.01 2.60
C ALA A 120 -7.39 0.04 2.20
N PHE A 121 -7.06 -1.07 1.57
CA PHE A 121 -8.05 -2.07 1.15
C PHE A 121 -8.75 -2.71 2.35
N ALA A 122 -8.02 -3.07 3.41
CA ALA A 122 -8.57 -3.68 4.64
C ALA A 122 -9.59 -2.79 5.37
N THR A 123 -9.63 -1.52 5.05
CA THR A 123 -10.56 -0.53 5.61
C THR A 123 -11.59 -0.01 4.62
N GLY A 124 -11.59 -0.52 3.37
CA GLY A 124 -12.48 -0.05 2.32
C GLY A 124 -12.13 1.34 1.79
N THR A 125 -10.86 1.74 1.85
CA THR A 125 -10.35 3.03 1.37
C THR A 125 -9.67 2.84 0.02
N ILE A 126 -9.92 3.73 -0.95
CA ILE A 126 -9.27 3.69 -2.26
C ILE A 126 -7.88 4.31 -2.15
N PRO A 127 -6.79 3.58 -2.46
CA PRO A 127 -5.46 4.15 -2.52
C PRO A 127 -5.26 5.00 -3.79
N VAL A 128 -4.71 6.20 -3.62
CA VAL A 128 -4.04 6.95 -4.68
C VAL A 128 -2.57 6.55 -4.60
N TYR A 129 -2.13 5.70 -5.52
CA TYR A 129 -0.97 4.84 -5.36
C TYR A 129 0.23 5.25 -6.20
N TRP A 130 1.38 5.32 -5.54
CA TRP A 130 2.70 5.37 -6.14
C TRP A 130 3.55 4.21 -5.61
N GLY A 131 3.85 3.24 -6.46
CA GLY A 131 4.58 2.04 -6.09
C GLY A 131 4.85 1.16 -7.31
N THR A 132 4.82 -0.16 -7.12
CA THR A 132 5.07 -1.10 -8.21
C THR A 132 3.97 -1.09 -9.27
N SER A 133 4.36 -1.20 -10.54
CA SER A 133 3.43 -1.41 -11.65
C SER A 133 2.79 -2.80 -11.64
N THR A 134 3.45 -3.79 -11.01
CA THR A 134 2.93 -5.17 -10.90
C THR A 134 1.80 -5.33 -9.87
N VAL A 135 1.39 -4.25 -9.20
CA VAL A 135 0.27 -4.27 -8.24
C VAL A 135 -1.02 -4.82 -8.85
N SER A 136 -1.22 -4.68 -10.15
CA SER A 136 -2.35 -5.21 -10.91
C SER A 136 -2.38 -6.75 -10.99
N GLU A 137 -1.27 -7.43 -10.72
CA GLU A 137 -1.20 -8.90 -10.66
C GLU A 137 -1.85 -9.43 -9.36
N TYR A 138 -1.98 -8.59 -8.34
CA TYR A 138 -2.49 -8.94 -7.01
C TYR A 138 -3.88 -8.37 -6.73
N PHE A 139 -4.14 -7.15 -7.19
CA PHE A 139 -5.33 -6.39 -6.84
C PHE A 139 -6.10 -5.92 -8.07
N ASN A 140 -7.39 -5.66 -7.87
CA ASN A 140 -8.24 -5.07 -8.88
C ASN A 140 -7.84 -3.60 -9.09
N ILE A 141 -7.31 -3.31 -10.28
CA ILE A 141 -6.78 -1.99 -10.63
C ILE A 141 -7.86 -0.91 -10.68
N ASP A 142 -9.12 -1.28 -10.92
CA ASP A 142 -10.23 -0.32 -10.90
C ASP A 142 -10.44 0.28 -9.50
N GLY A 143 -10.02 -0.40 -8.44
CA GLY A 143 -10.02 0.08 -7.06
C GLY A 143 -8.76 0.85 -6.66
N ILE A 144 -7.89 1.20 -7.61
CA ILE A 144 -6.65 1.94 -7.42
C ILE A 144 -6.68 3.20 -8.30
N ILE A 145 -6.15 4.30 -7.80
CA ILE A 145 -5.93 5.51 -8.59
C ILE A 145 -4.43 5.72 -8.67
N GLU A 146 -3.89 5.94 -9.86
CA GLU A 146 -2.46 6.22 -10.03
C GLU A 146 -2.12 7.61 -9.53
N LEU A 147 -1.07 7.73 -8.72
CA LEU A 147 -0.52 9.02 -8.29
C LEU A 147 0.51 9.48 -9.30
N THR A 148 0.14 10.45 -10.14
CA THR A 148 0.99 11.12 -11.13
C THR A 148 1.58 12.43 -10.58
N ASP A 149 2.60 12.99 -11.24
CA ASP A 149 3.25 14.24 -10.81
C ASP A 149 2.30 15.46 -10.82
N ASP A 150 1.30 15.44 -11.71
CA ASP A 150 0.29 16.50 -11.89
C ASP A 150 -1.05 16.15 -11.24
N PHE A 151 -1.06 15.14 -10.33
CA PHE A 151 -2.29 14.68 -9.67
C PHE A 151 -3.02 15.81 -8.94
N ASP A 152 -4.32 15.95 -9.23
CA ASP A 152 -5.19 16.94 -8.60
C ASP A 152 -6.12 16.29 -7.56
N LEU A 153 -5.97 16.67 -6.29
CA LEU A 153 -6.83 16.19 -5.18
C LEU A 153 -8.32 16.52 -5.39
N ASN A 154 -8.66 17.53 -6.19
CA ASN A 154 -10.05 17.90 -6.46
C ASN A 154 -10.79 16.87 -7.32
N THR A 155 -10.07 15.97 -7.99
CA THR A 155 -10.67 14.85 -8.73
C THR A 155 -11.26 13.78 -7.80
N LEU A 156 -10.84 13.74 -6.55
CA LEU A 156 -11.31 12.79 -5.54
C LEU A 156 -12.66 13.24 -4.98
N THR A 157 -13.74 12.68 -5.52
CA THR A 157 -15.11 13.02 -5.13
C THR A 157 -15.84 11.86 -4.47
N PRO A 158 -16.88 12.10 -3.67
CA PRO A 158 -17.73 11.04 -3.14
C PRO A 158 -18.39 10.20 -4.24
N GLU A 159 -18.68 10.77 -5.38
CA GLU A 159 -19.26 10.12 -6.56
C GLU A 159 -18.27 9.14 -7.16
N LEU A 160 -17.01 9.52 -7.33
CA LEU A 160 -15.93 8.64 -7.79
C LEU A 160 -15.75 7.43 -6.86
N TYR A 161 -15.83 7.65 -5.53
CA TYR A 161 -15.76 6.56 -4.56
C TYR A 161 -16.91 5.55 -4.76
N LYS A 162 -18.14 6.04 -4.95
CA LYS A 162 -19.31 5.18 -5.19
C LYS A 162 -19.20 4.41 -6.50
N GLU A 163 -18.71 5.05 -7.56
CA GLU A 163 -18.47 4.42 -8.86
C GLU A 163 -17.52 3.23 -8.77
N LYS A 164 -16.48 3.37 -7.93
CA LYS A 164 -15.44 2.35 -7.76
C LYS A 164 -15.74 1.32 -6.65
N PHE A 165 -16.92 1.37 -6.03
CA PHE A 165 -17.19 0.61 -4.80
C PHE A 165 -17.13 -0.91 -4.99
N GLU A 166 -17.52 -1.45 -6.15
CA GLU A 166 -17.37 -2.87 -6.46
C GLU A 166 -15.91 -3.32 -6.43
N ALA A 167 -15.02 -2.51 -6.99
CA ALA A 167 -13.57 -2.78 -6.95
C ALA A 167 -12.99 -2.62 -5.55
N VAL A 168 -13.56 -1.72 -4.72
CA VAL A 168 -13.21 -1.61 -3.29
C VAL A 168 -13.54 -2.91 -2.55
N GLN A 169 -14.72 -3.48 -2.78
CA GLN A 169 -15.13 -4.74 -2.17
C GLN A 169 -14.26 -5.91 -2.64
N ASP A 170 -13.97 -6.01 -3.93
CA ASP A 170 -13.08 -7.04 -4.48
C ASP A 170 -11.67 -6.95 -3.85
N ASN A 171 -11.10 -5.76 -3.75
CA ASN A 171 -9.78 -5.58 -3.12
C ASN A 171 -9.80 -5.86 -1.61
N PHE A 172 -10.90 -5.57 -0.93
CA PHE A 172 -11.08 -5.95 0.47
C PHE A 172 -11.06 -7.49 0.62
N GLU A 173 -11.80 -8.22 -0.20
CA GLU A 173 -11.84 -9.68 -0.17
C GLU A 173 -10.46 -10.30 -0.48
N ARG A 174 -9.74 -9.73 -1.44
CA ARG A 174 -8.37 -10.16 -1.77
C ARG A 174 -7.43 -9.97 -0.58
N VAL A 175 -7.48 -8.84 0.09
CA VAL A 175 -6.60 -8.55 1.23
C VAL A 175 -6.86 -9.46 2.42
N ILE A 176 -8.11 -9.78 2.75
CA ILE A 176 -8.41 -10.69 3.87
C ILE A 176 -8.00 -12.14 3.58
N SER A 177 -7.80 -12.50 2.31
CA SER A 177 -7.34 -13.82 1.87
C SER A 177 -5.85 -13.90 1.55
N LEU A 178 -5.10 -12.79 1.67
CA LEU A 178 -3.66 -12.78 1.41
C LEU A 178 -2.92 -13.68 2.40
N LYS A 179 -2.00 -14.49 1.86
CA LYS A 179 -0.99 -15.16 2.68
C LYS A 179 0.10 -14.19 3.12
N MET A 180 0.66 -14.43 4.29
CA MET A 180 1.86 -13.71 4.72
C MET A 180 3.02 -14.05 3.79
N ALA A 181 3.78 -13.04 3.37
CA ALA A 181 4.93 -13.25 2.47
C ALA A 181 5.98 -14.19 3.07
N ASP A 182 6.16 -14.17 4.39
CA ASP A 182 7.09 -15.07 5.09
C ASP A 182 6.61 -16.52 5.07
N ASP A 183 5.30 -16.77 5.17
CA ASP A 183 4.72 -18.11 5.07
C ASP A 183 4.85 -18.64 3.64
N GLU A 184 4.59 -17.79 2.64
CA GLU A 184 4.79 -18.14 1.23
C GLU A 184 6.25 -18.46 0.95
N LEU A 185 7.19 -17.67 1.46
CA LEU A 185 8.63 -17.95 1.36
C LEU A 185 8.98 -19.27 2.01
N TYR A 186 8.44 -19.57 3.21
CA TYR A 186 8.67 -20.83 3.91
C TYR A 186 8.17 -22.05 3.11
N GLU A 187 6.97 -21.98 2.56
CA GLU A 187 6.41 -23.04 1.70
C GLU A 187 7.29 -23.26 0.46
N ASN A 188 7.76 -22.20 -0.18
CA ASN A 188 8.67 -22.27 -1.32
C ASN A 188 10.02 -22.89 -0.94
N ILE A 189 10.59 -22.54 0.22
CA ILE A 189 11.84 -23.19 0.73
C ILE A 189 11.63 -24.69 0.90
N GLN A 190 10.50 -25.13 1.47
CA GLN A 190 10.21 -26.55 1.64
C GLN A 190 10.09 -27.29 0.29
N THR A 191 9.64 -26.60 -0.76
CA THR A 191 9.45 -27.20 -2.09
C THR A 191 10.77 -27.35 -2.86
N TYR A 192 11.69 -26.41 -2.71
CA TYR A 192 12.91 -26.32 -3.54
C TYR A 192 14.20 -26.68 -2.80
N CYS A 193 14.18 -26.82 -1.49
CA CYS A 193 15.35 -27.12 -0.65
C CYS A 193 15.25 -28.42 0.12
#